data_cfaf35da866b51b1441c1611554352b1
#
_entry.id   cfaf35da866b51b1441c1611554352b1
#
_cell.length_a   1.000
_cell.length_b   1.000
_cell.length_c   1.000
_cell.angle_alpha   90.00
_cell.angle_beta   90.00
_cell.angle_gamma   90.00
#
_symmetry.space_group_name_H-M   'P 1'
#
loop_
_entity.id
_entity.type
_entity.pdbx_description
1 polymer ?
#
loop_
_entity_poly.entity_id
_entity_poly.type
_entity_poly.pdbx_seq_one_letter_code
_entity_poly.pdbx_strand_id
1 'polypeptide(L)'
;MDVEFITYREGNALLDWLELAAAIEQGHQMSKAEVKDTFIYRKEDTLLSRSAWIDGLGLAVKSATIFPQNSLHSVPKINGAVSLFSDKTGVLEAILDFHLVTKWKTAGDSITAALRLAKPGSKNILIV
;
A
#
# COMPACT_ATOMS: atom_id res chain seq x y z
N MET A 1 -3.11 23.73 7.99
CA MET A 1 -3.56 22.51 7.27
C MET A 1 -3.19 21.33 8.14
N ASP A 2 -4.18 20.64 8.63
CA ASP A 2 -3.95 19.49 9.53
C ASP A 2 -3.86 18.23 8.67
N VAL A 3 -2.65 17.70 8.53
CA VAL A 3 -2.39 16.43 7.84
C VAL A 3 -2.44 15.32 8.88
N GLU A 4 -3.27 14.31 8.65
CA GLU A 4 -3.35 13.16 9.54
C GLU A 4 -2.15 12.24 9.31
N PHE A 5 -1.48 11.84 10.40
CA PHE A 5 -0.42 10.83 10.35
C PHE A 5 -0.92 9.53 10.98
N ILE A 6 -1.12 8.50 10.15
CA ILE A 6 -1.62 7.20 10.59
C ILE A 6 -0.46 6.26 10.81
N THR A 7 -0.17 5.96 12.08
CA THR A 7 0.89 5.06 12.48
C THR A 7 0.52 3.59 12.22
N TYR A 8 1.54 2.71 12.16
CA TYR A 8 1.33 1.26 12.06
C TYR A 8 0.38 0.74 13.14
N ARG A 9 0.57 1.16 14.40
CA ARG A 9 -0.24 0.68 15.52
C ARG A 9 -1.71 1.08 15.40
N GLU A 10 -1.97 2.33 15.07
CA GLU A 10 -3.33 2.84 14.92
C GLU A 10 -4.05 2.16 13.75
N GLY A 11 -3.46 2.19 12.56
CA GLY A 11 -4.07 1.58 11.39
C GLY A 11 -4.26 0.07 11.53
N ASN A 12 -3.27 -0.64 12.08
CA ASN A 12 -3.37 -2.09 12.26
C ASN A 12 -4.48 -2.51 13.25
N ALA A 13 -4.83 -1.64 14.20
CA ALA A 13 -5.90 -1.89 15.15
C ALA A 13 -7.31 -1.66 14.56
N LEU A 14 -7.40 -0.82 13.53
CA LEU A 14 -8.69 -0.41 12.93
C LEU A 14 -9.07 -1.23 11.69
N LEU A 15 -8.11 -1.82 11.00
CA LEU A 15 -8.35 -2.52 9.74
C LEU A 15 -8.90 -3.94 9.97
N ASP A 16 -9.85 -4.34 9.11
CA ASP A 16 -10.39 -5.70 9.00
C ASP A 16 -10.10 -6.29 7.62
N TRP A 17 -9.78 -7.58 7.55
CA TRP A 17 -9.37 -8.23 6.32
C TRP A 17 -10.49 -8.35 5.27
N LEU A 18 -11.72 -8.60 5.69
CA LEU A 18 -12.85 -8.74 4.78
C LEU A 18 -13.33 -7.38 4.29
N GLU A 19 -13.32 -6.38 5.16
CA GLU A 19 -13.62 -4.99 4.77
C GLU A 19 -12.59 -4.46 3.79
N LEU A 20 -11.31 -4.77 4.01
CA LEU A 20 -10.24 -4.39 3.09
C LEU A 20 -10.40 -5.08 1.72
N ALA A 21 -10.69 -6.39 1.72
CA ALA A 21 -10.94 -7.12 0.46
C ALA A 21 -12.11 -6.51 -0.31
N ALA A 22 -13.20 -6.15 0.37
CA ALA A 22 -14.35 -5.47 -0.23
C ALA A 22 -13.97 -4.08 -0.80
N ALA A 23 -13.16 -3.31 -0.09
CA ALA A 23 -12.65 -2.02 -0.56
C ALA A 23 -11.76 -2.16 -1.80
N ILE A 24 -10.90 -3.18 -1.84
CA ILE A 24 -10.07 -3.49 -3.02
C ILE A 24 -10.95 -3.84 -4.23
N GLU A 25 -11.98 -4.66 -4.04
CA GLU A 25 -12.93 -4.99 -5.11
C GLU A 25 -13.68 -3.77 -5.64
N GLN A 26 -14.13 -2.89 -4.76
CA GLN A 26 -14.78 -1.64 -5.16
C GLN A 26 -13.82 -0.75 -5.97
N GLY A 27 -12.57 -0.66 -5.55
CA GLY A 27 -11.53 0.06 -6.29
C GLY A 27 -11.32 -0.48 -7.70
N HIS A 28 -11.38 -1.81 -7.90
CA HIS A 28 -11.28 -2.45 -9.21
C HIS A 28 -12.48 -2.20 -10.13
N GLN A 29 -13.62 -1.78 -9.57
CA GLN A 29 -14.81 -1.41 -10.35
C GLN A 29 -14.80 0.06 -10.80
N MET A 30 -13.89 0.86 -10.25
CA MET A 30 -13.71 2.26 -10.62
C MET A 30 -12.91 2.41 -11.91
N SER A 31 -12.69 3.65 -12.33
CA SER A 31 -11.81 3.98 -13.45
C SER A 31 -10.42 3.37 -13.24
N LYS A 32 -9.79 2.94 -14.34
CA LYS A 32 -8.44 2.40 -14.27
C LYS A 32 -7.48 3.44 -13.69
N ALA A 33 -6.67 3.04 -12.72
CA ALA A 33 -5.66 3.90 -12.14
C ALA A 33 -4.62 4.33 -13.18
N GLU A 34 -4.31 5.62 -13.22
CA GLU A 34 -3.08 6.12 -13.85
C GLU A 34 -1.92 5.91 -12.87
N VAL A 35 -0.89 5.19 -13.30
CA VAL A 35 0.26 4.84 -12.44
C VAL A 35 1.56 5.22 -13.12
N LYS A 36 2.47 5.86 -12.35
CA LYS A 36 3.83 6.17 -12.78
C LYS A 36 4.84 5.79 -11.70
N ASP A 37 5.93 5.19 -12.13
CA ASP A 37 7.08 4.85 -11.28
C ASP A 37 8.30 5.67 -11.66
N THR A 38 9.05 6.07 -10.65
CA THR A 38 10.35 6.73 -10.80
C THR A 38 11.36 6.04 -9.90
N PHE A 39 12.54 5.73 -10.46
CA PHE A 39 13.63 5.11 -9.73
C PHE A 39 14.87 6.00 -9.80
N ILE A 40 15.51 6.19 -8.65
CA ILE A 40 16.82 6.83 -8.54
C ILE A 40 17.76 5.83 -7.86
N TYR A 41 18.91 5.60 -8.46
CA TYR A 41 19.89 4.62 -7.98
C TYR A 41 21.17 5.29 -7.52
N ARG A 42 21.71 4.78 -6.41
CA ARG A 42 23.05 5.12 -5.94
C ARG A 42 23.76 3.83 -5.51
N LYS A 43 24.60 3.29 -6.34
CA LYS A 43 25.21 1.95 -6.16
C LYS A 43 24.11 0.89 -6.00
N GLU A 44 24.03 0.25 -4.82
CA GLU A 44 23.01 -0.76 -4.51
C GLU A 44 21.73 -0.14 -3.88
N ASP A 45 21.78 1.13 -3.51
CA ASP A 45 20.67 1.83 -2.89
C ASP A 45 19.67 2.32 -3.96
N THR A 46 18.40 2.29 -3.62
CA THR A 46 17.33 2.73 -4.52
C THR A 46 16.35 3.63 -3.78
N LEU A 47 15.95 4.72 -4.43
CA LEU A 47 14.74 5.47 -4.10
C LEU A 47 13.70 5.18 -5.18
N LEU A 48 12.58 4.61 -4.77
CA LEU A 48 11.40 4.38 -5.60
C LEU A 48 10.31 5.38 -5.22
N SER A 49 9.73 6.02 -6.21
CA SER A 49 8.48 6.76 -6.06
C SER A 49 7.43 6.18 -7.01
N ARG A 50 6.27 5.78 -6.48
CA ARG A 50 5.11 5.33 -7.25
C ARG A 50 3.96 6.27 -6.99
N SER A 51 3.45 6.90 -8.05
CA SER A 51 2.27 7.74 -7.99
C SER A 51 1.10 7.04 -8.68
N ALA A 52 -0.07 7.12 -8.07
CA ALA A 52 -1.29 6.56 -8.63
C ALA A 52 -2.45 7.54 -8.45
N TRP A 53 -3.30 7.63 -9.46
CA TRP A 53 -4.53 8.40 -9.43
C TRP A 53 -5.69 7.56 -9.93
N ILE A 54 -6.75 7.49 -9.14
CA ILE A 54 -8.04 6.91 -9.54
C ILE A 54 -9.06 8.04 -9.49
N ASP A 55 -9.60 8.40 -10.66
CA ASP A 55 -10.62 9.43 -10.79
C ASP A 55 -11.84 9.11 -9.91
N GLY A 56 -12.26 10.07 -9.11
CA GLY A 56 -13.34 9.94 -8.14
C GLY A 56 -12.94 9.27 -6.80
N LEU A 57 -11.71 8.77 -6.65
CA LEU A 57 -11.23 8.18 -5.39
C LEU A 57 -10.17 9.05 -4.73
N GLY A 58 -9.10 9.38 -5.44
CA GLY A 58 -8.00 10.16 -4.90
C GLY A 58 -6.66 9.84 -5.53
N LEU A 59 -5.63 10.50 -5.02
CA LEU A 59 -4.26 10.31 -5.42
C LEU A 59 -3.45 9.71 -4.27
N ALA A 60 -2.51 8.83 -4.61
CA ALA A 60 -1.56 8.27 -3.66
C ALA A 60 -0.14 8.37 -4.20
N VAL A 61 0.80 8.72 -3.33
CA VAL A 61 2.23 8.67 -3.64
C VAL A 61 2.93 7.82 -2.59
N LYS A 62 3.49 6.70 -3.02
CA LYS A 62 4.36 5.86 -2.21
C LYS A 62 5.81 6.23 -2.50
N SER A 63 6.55 6.65 -1.48
CA SER A 63 7.98 6.80 -1.53
C SER A 63 8.63 5.69 -0.72
N ALA A 64 9.54 4.93 -1.32
CA ALA A 64 10.23 3.83 -0.67
C ALA A 64 11.73 3.89 -0.94
N THR A 65 12.52 3.65 0.10
CA THR A 65 13.97 3.47 0.00
C THR A 65 14.32 2.01 0.16
N ILE A 66 15.25 1.51 -0.65
CA ILE A 66 15.78 0.16 -0.56
C ILE A 66 17.28 0.27 -0.33
N PHE A 67 17.71 -0.07 0.87
CA PHE A 67 19.11 0.00 1.32
C PHE A 67 19.56 -1.40 1.78
N PRO A 68 20.10 -2.23 0.88
CA PRO A 68 20.43 -3.63 1.18
C PRO A 68 21.36 -3.82 2.39
N GLN A 69 22.28 -2.89 2.60
CA GLN A 69 23.27 -2.95 3.69
C GLN A 69 22.68 -2.65 5.09
N ASN A 70 21.46 -2.15 5.18
CA ASN A 70 20.80 -1.86 6.46
C ASN A 70 20.71 -3.09 7.38
N SER A 71 20.64 -4.31 6.80
CA SER A 71 20.64 -5.54 7.59
C SER A 71 21.87 -5.73 8.46
N LEU A 72 23.02 -5.12 8.11
CA LEU A 72 24.23 -5.15 8.91
C LEU A 72 24.12 -4.31 10.19
N HIS A 73 23.12 -3.43 10.26
CA HIS A 73 22.89 -2.49 11.36
C HIS A 73 21.55 -2.72 12.06
N SER A 74 20.89 -3.85 11.83
CA SER A 74 19.55 -4.16 12.37
C SER A 74 18.48 -3.11 12.03
N VAL A 75 18.62 -2.47 10.87
CA VAL A 75 17.66 -1.53 10.32
C VAL A 75 16.92 -2.21 9.17
N PRO A 76 15.60 -2.03 9.01
CA PRO A 76 14.87 -2.57 7.86
C PRO A 76 15.50 -2.11 6.53
N LYS A 77 15.63 -3.04 5.58
CA LYS A 77 16.19 -2.73 4.25
C LYS A 77 15.29 -1.82 3.43
N ILE A 78 14.00 -1.89 3.66
CA ILE A 78 12.99 -1.12 2.93
C ILE A 78 12.23 -0.25 3.92
N ASN A 79 12.17 1.05 3.64
CA ASN A 79 11.48 2.05 4.46
C ASN A 79 10.73 3.02 3.54
N GLY A 80 9.78 3.76 4.07
CA GLY A 80 9.06 4.73 3.27
C GLY A 80 7.84 5.32 3.95
N ALA A 81 7.00 5.94 3.15
CA ALA A 81 5.70 6.49 3.52
C ALA A 81 4.74 6.45 2.32
N VAL A 82 3.45 6.52 2.61
CA VAL A 82 2.42 6.69 1.60
C VAL A 82 1.64 7.97 1.91
N SER A 83 1.63 8.90 0.96
CA SER A 83 0.86 10.15 1.05
C SER A 83 -0.43 10.00 0.28
N LEU A 84 -1.55 10.43 0.87
CA LEU A 84 -2.87 10.46 0.25
C LEU A 84 -3.31 11.90 0.00
N PHE A 85 -3.88 12.15 -1.17
CA PHE A 85 -4.34 13.47 -1.58
C PHE A 85 -5.79 13.41 -2.05
N SER A 86 -6.52 14.48 -1.77
CA SER A 86 -7.90 14.64 -2.21
C SER A 86 -8.00 14.67 -3.74
N ASP A 87 -8.92 13.89 -4.31
CA ASP A 87 -9.23 13.92 -5.74
C ASP A 87 -9.77 15.27 -6.21
N LYS A 88 -10.50 15.96 -5.34
CA LYS A 88 -11.18 17.23 -5.69
C LYS A 88 -10.27 18.45 -5.61
N THR A 89 -9.36 18.47 -4.64
CA THR A 89 -8.61 19.69 -4.30
C THR A 89 -7.09 19.52 -4.40
N GLY A 90 -6.60 18.28 -4.52
CA GLY A 90 -5.17 17.96 -4.49
C GLY A 90 -4.50 18.22 -3.15
N VAL A 91 -5.28 18.52 -2.10
CA VAL A 91 -4.73 18.75 -0.75
C VAL A 91 -4.23 17.44 -0.17
N LEU A 92 -3.06 17.48 0.48
CA LEU A 92 -2.55 16.36 1.26
C LEU A 92 -3.47 16.13 2.47
N GLU A 93 -4.08 14.95 2.54
CA GLU A 93 -5.04 14.58 3.58
C GLU A 93 -4.39 13.72 4.66
N ALA A 94 -3.56 12.75 4.27
CA ALA A 94 -2.95 11.85 5.22
C ALA A 94 -1.57 11.36 4.77
N ILE A 95 -0.75 10.97 5.75
CA ILE A 95 0.49 10.21 5.56
C ILE A 95 0.35 8.89 6.33
N LEU A 96 0.51 7.78 5.63
CA LEU A 96 0.39 6.43 6.19
C LEU A 96 1.77 5.82 6.42
N ASP A 97 1.89 5.06 7.51
CA ASP A 97 3.06 4.22 7.75
C ASP A 97 3.27 3.22 6.61
N PHE A 98 4.49 3.16 6.09
CA PHE A 98 4.85 2.31 4.95
C PHE A 98 4.64 0.81 5.22
N HIS A 99 5.02 0.35 6.40
CA HIS A 99 4.93 -1.08 6.77
C HIS A 99 3.48 -1.50 7.00
N LEU A 100 2.65 -0.60 7.51
CA LEU A 100 1.20 -0.78 7.60
C LEU A 100 0.62 -1.07 6.21
N VAL A 101 0.85 -0.16 5.26
CA VAL A 101 0.33 -0.29 3.89
C VAL A 101 0.88 -1.54 3.21
N THR A 102 2.17 -1.81 3.34
CA THR A 102 2.80 -2.99 2.74
C THR A 102 2.18 -4.29 3.25
N LYS A 103 1.99 -4.42 4.56
CA LYS A 103 1.36 -5.60 5.16
C LYS A 103 -0.06 -5.79 4.63
N TRP A 104 -0.90 -4.79 4.83
CA TRP A 104 -2.32 -4.89 4.57
C TRP A 104 -2.66 -4.97 3.08
N LYS A 105 -1.99 -4.16 2.25
CA LYS A 105 -2.16 -4.21 0.80
C LYS A 105 -1.76 -5.57 0.22
N THR A 106 -0.60 -6.08 0.59
CA THR A 106 -0.07 -7.32 0.01
C THR A 106 -0.91 -8.53 0.41
N ALA A 107 -1.23 -8.66 1.69
CA ALA A 107 -2.10 -9.73 2.16
C ALA A 107 -3.56 -9.54 1.70
N GLY A 108 -4.03 -8.29 1.63
CA GLY A 108 -5.37 -7.95 1.14
C GLY A 108 -5.59 -8.34 -0.31
N ASP A 109 -4.62 -8.09 -1.19
CA ASP A 109 -4.67 -8.56 -2.59
C ASP A 109 -4.80 -10.09 -2.66
N SER A 110 -4.02 -10.80 -1.85
CA SER A 110 -4.03 -12.27 -1.79
C SER A 110 -5.38 -12.81 -1.28
N ILE A 111 -5.93 -12.18 -0.24
CA ILE A 111 -7.25 -12.55 0.32
C ILE A 111 -8.34 -12.31 -0.72
N THR A 112 -8.34 -11.15 -1.38
CA THR A 112 -9.31 -10.80 -2.42
C THR A 112 -9.28 -11.82 -3.56
N ALA A 113 -8.08 -12.19 -4.02
CA ALA A 113 -7.92 -13.22 -5.04
C ALA A 113 -8.41 -14.59 -4.55
N ALA A 114 -8.08 -14.98 -3.32
CA ALA A 114 -8.52 -16.25 -2.74
C ALA A 114 -10.04 -16.34 -2.62
N LEU A 115 -10.71 -15.28 -2.17
CA LEU A 115 -12.18 -15.23 -2.07
C LEU A 115 -12.86 -15.42 -3.42
N ARG A 116 -12.23 -15.01 -4.51
CA ARG A 116 -12.77 -15.13 -5.88
C ARG A 116 -12.41 -16.43 -6.57
N LEU A 117 -11.23 -16.97 -6.34
CA LEU A 117 -10.67 -18.08 -7.12
C LEU A 117 -10.66 -19.42 -6.38
N ALA A 118 -10.79 -19.42 -5.04
CA ALA A 118 -10.81 -20.66 -4.28
C ALA A 118 -12.04 -21.51 -4.63
N LYS A 119 -11.82 -22.81 -4.77
CA LYS A 119 -12.92 -23.76 -4.94
C LYS A 119 -13.86 -23.72 -3.72
N PRO A 120 -15.19 -23.64 -3.92
CA PRO A 120 -16.14 -23.69 -2.80
C PRO A 120 -15.89 -24.90 -1.90
N GLY A 121 -15.90 -24.68 -0.58
CA GLY A 121 -15.69 -25.73 0.42
C GLY A 121 -14.21 -26.09 0.66
N SER A 122 -13.25 -25.36 0.09
CA SER A 122 -11.82 -25.53 0.39
C SER A 122 -11.55 -25.28 1.88
N LYS A 123 -10.77 -26.19 2.51
CA LYS A 123 -10.44 -26.13 3.94
C LYS A 123 -8.93 -26.03 4.20
N ASN A 124 -8.12 -26.19 3.16
CA ASN A 124 -6.67 -26.17 3.24
C ASN A 124 -6.11 -25.07 2.32
N ILE A 125 -5.08 -24.40 2.80
CA ILE A 125 -4.31 -23.41 2.04
C ILE A 125 -2.82 -23.80 2.08
N LEU A 126 -2.14 -23.64 0.96
CA LEU A 126 -0.69 -23.75 0.87
C LEU A 126 -0.11 -22.35 0.65
N ILE A 127 0.84 -21.96 1.49
CA ILE A 127 1.61 -20.72 1.35
C ILE A 127 3.06 -21.11 1.04
N VAL A 128 3.61 -20.57 -0.03
CA VAL A 128 4.98 -20.81 -0.51
C VAL A 128 5.82 -19.56 -0.47
#